data_a4cc75219fe1a05b2bea4cad445df613
#
_entry.id   a4cc75219fe1a05b2bea4cad445df613
#
_cell.length_a   1.000
_cell.length_b   1.000
_cell.length_c   1.000
_cell.angle_alpha   90.00
_cell.angle_beta   90.00
_cell.angle_gamma   90.00
#
_symmetry.space_group_name_H-M   'P 1'
#
loop_
_entity.id
_entity.type
_entity.pdbx_description
1 polymer ?
#
loop_
_entity_poly.entity_id
_entity_poly.type
_entity_poly.pdbx_seq_one_letter_code
_entity_poly.pdbx_strand_id
1 'polypeptide(L)'
;MKKLILILIIAFPTILVGQDICHWFPEKCQHLSNETPKSKIALVIGNTNYDDDKLDLKNPTNDANLISESFKKLDFNVILKENLNQEKFLDILEDFKEKQDQYDFSVIYYAGHAIQDGNGNSYILPVDFTDKKQLKDARLFNISKLLRYFEDSDNNCLMILDACRNDGNVGLPKPLIEDPKNIKLAYSTSFGNTASDNATLPNSLYTSILSTMLNVDGLTITNILDNTAKFVLIDTKEKQIPTHYFGVHVTNIQLKNK
;
A
#
# COMPACT_ATOMS: atom_id res chain seq x y z
N MET A 1 34.97 -50.20 36.00
CA MET A 1 35.32 -49.15 35.12
C MET A 1 34.04 -48.28 34.89
N LYS A 2 33.93 -47.15 35.61
CA LYS A 2 32.79 -46.22 35.50
C LYS A 2 33.09 -45.21 34.39
N LYS A 3 32.30 -45.23 33.30
CA LYS A 3 32.37 -44.23 32.23
C LYS A 3 31.74 -42.91 32.73
N LEU A 4 32.58 -41.91 32.88
CA LEU A 4 32.17 -40.54 33.17
C LEU A 4 31.60 -39.93 31.87
N ILE A 5 30.28 -39.71 31.82
CA ILE A 5 29.64 -38.99 30.72
C ILE A 5 29.79 -37.52 31.06
N LEU A 6 30.64 -36.82 30.31
CA LEU A 6 30.80 -35.38 30.36
C LEU A 6 29.65 -34.75 29.60
N ILE A 7 28.63 -34.27 30.31
CA ILE A 7 27.55 -33.47 29.71
C ILE A 7 28.09 -32.07 29.44
N LEU A 8 28.39 -31.80 28.19
CA LEU A 8 28.73 -30.45 27.72
C LEU A 8 27.44 -29.62 27.72
N ILE A 9 27.23 -28.84 28.77
CA ILE A 9 26.17 -27.84 28.82
C ILE A 9 26.63 -26.70 27.88
N ILE A 10 26.18 -26.73 26.64
CA ILE A 10 26.28 -25.56 25.74
C ILE A 10 25.26 -24.56 26.27
N ALA A 11 25.73 -23.60 27.07
CA ALA A 11 24.96 -22.42 27.40
C ALA A 11 24.72 -21.64 26.11
N PHE A 12 23.52 -21.79 25.53
CA PHE A 12 23.06 -20.84 24.52
C PHE A 12 22.99 -19.49 25.21
N PRO A 13 23.72 -18.48 24.72
CA PRO A 13 23.51 -17.13 25.22
C PRO A 13 22.06 -16.77 24.95
N THR A 14 21.36 -16.34 25.99
CA THR A 14 20.04 -15.70 25.86
C THR A 14 20.10 -14.71 24.74
N ILE A 15 19.22 -14.87 23.75
CA ILE A 15 19.09 -13.96 22.60
C ILE A 15 18.87 -12.56 23.16
N LEU A 16 19.90 -11.75 23.11
CA LEU A 16 19.86 -10.36 23.48
C LEU A 16 19.05 -9.61 22.40
N VAL A 17 18.12 -8.83 22.87
CA VAL A 17 17.19 -8.00 22.11
C VAL A 17 17.97 -7.08 21.15
N GLY A 18 17.45 -6.87 19.94
CA GLY A 18 18.01 -6.24 18.74
C GLY A 18 19.01 -5.07 18.83
N GLN A 19 19.27 -4.50 20.01
CA GLN A 19 20.29 -3.46 20.23
C GLN A 19 21.72 -4.01 20.17
N ASP A 20 21.94 -5.28 20.46
CA ASP A 20 23.29 -5.86 20.52
C ASP A 20 23.82 -6.27 19.16
N ILE A 21 22.95 -6.58 18.18
CA ILE A 21 23.36 -6.88 16.81
C ILE A 21 24.04 -5.68 16.17
N CYS A 22 23.54 -4.47 16.41
CA CYS A 22 24.09 -3.25 15.86
C CYS A 22 25.44 -2.86 16.47
N HIS A 23 25.72 -3.31 17.68
CA HIS A 23 27.06 -3.13 18.31
C HIS A 23 28.13 -4.00 17.61
N TRP A 24 27.78 -5.21 17.19
CA TRP A 24 28.72 -6.14 16.56
C TRP A 24 28.81 -5.99 15.03
N PHE A 25 27.76 -5.45 14.40
CA PHE A 25 27.66 -5.27 12.94
C PHE A 25 27.10 -3.89 12.60
N PRO A 26 27.82 -2.81 12.92
CA PRO A 26 27.31 -1.44 12.70
C PRO A 26 26.97 -1.17 11.23
N GLU A 27 27.72 -1.74 10.28
CA GLU A 27 27.46 -1.62 8.86
C GLU A 27 26.11 -2.25 8.44
N LYS A 28 25.65 -3.30 9.12
CA LYS A 28 24.34 -3.91 8.86
C LYS A 28 23.19 -3.12 9.47
N CYS A 29 23.47 -2.28 10.44
CA CYS A 29 22.49 -1.48 11.14
C CYS A 29 22.35 -0.05 10.59
N GLN A 30 23.24 0.40 9.70
CA GLN A 30 23.08 1.66 9.00
C GLN A 30 21.75 1.75 8.24
N HIS A 31 21.25 0.61 7.73
CA HIS A 31 19.95 0.52 7.07
C HIS A 31 18.75 0.46 8.02
N LEU A 32 18.98 0.43 9.34
CA LEU A 32 17.92 0.47 10.37
C LEU A 32 17.64 1.89 10.87
N SER A 33 18.40 2.89 10.42
CA SER A 33 18.10 4.30 10.72
C SER A 33 16.82 4.70 9.97
N ASN A 34 15.97 5.46 10.65
CA ASN A 34 14.82 6.06 10.00
C ASN A 34 15.30 7.11 8.98
N GLU A 35 14.89 6.95 7.73
CA GLU A 35 15.21 7.88 6.66
C GLU A 35 14.00 8.78 6.40
N THR A 36 14.25 10.10 6.31
CA THR A 36 13.23 11.06 5.89
C THR A 36 13.56 11.54 4.49
N PRO A 37 12.73 11.21 3.48
CA PRO A 37 12.94 11.68 2.11
C PRO A 37 12.89 13.21 2.05
N LYS A 38 13.81 13.80 1.30
CA LYS A 38 13.89 15.26 1.12
C LYS A 38 12.86 15.77 0.12
N SER A 39 12.58 14.96 -0.90
CA SER A 39 11.60 15.27 -1.95
C SER A 39 10.59 14.15 -2.07
N LYS A 40 9.30 14.52 -2.12
CA LYS A 40 8.19 13.55 -2.08
C LYS A 40 7.11 13.93 -3.08
N ILE A 41 6.60 12.93 -3.82
CA ILE A 41 5.49 13.11 -4.77
C ILE A 41 4.39 12.09 -4.50
N ALA A 42 3.13 12.48 -4.68
CA ALA A 42 1.99 11.58 -4.57
C ALA A 42 1.04 11.72 -5.75
N LEU A 43 0.66 10.60 -6.35
CA LEU A 43 -0.49 10.48 -7.24
C LEU A 43 -1.66 9.92 -6.43
N VAL A 44 -2.74 10.70 -6.36
CA VAL A 44 -3.95 10.37 -5.60
C VAL A 44 -5.13 10.30 -6.56
N ILE A 45 -5.79 9.13 -6.64
CA ILE A 45 -6.88 8.88 -7.58
C ILE A 45 -8.12 8.41 -6.83
N GLY A 46 -9.27 9.04 -7.11
CA GLY A 46 -10.59 8.65 -6.62
C GLY A 46 -11.59 8.47 -7.76
N ASN A 47 -12.10 7.26 -7.96
CA ASN A 47 -13.10 6.94 -8.97
C ASN A 47 -14.46 6.66 -8.30
N THR A 48 -15.38 7.59 -8.41
CA THR A 48 -16.72 7.57 -7.81
C THR A 48 -17.81 7.34 -8.84
N ASN A 49 -17.80 8.14 -9.92
CA ASN A 49 -18.87 8.16 -10.93
C ASN A 49 -18.44 7.29 -12.11
N TYR A 50 -19.05 6.12 -12.25
CA TYR A 50 -18.79 5.18 -13.33
C TYR A 50 -19.81 5.37 -14.46
N ASP A 51 -19.46 5.02 -15.70
CA ASP A 51 -20.37 5.10 -16.85
C ASP A 51 -21.59 4.17 -16.70
N ASP A 52 -21.48 3.08 -15.97
CA ASP A 52 -22.62 2.32 -15.46
C ASP A 52 -22.96 2.80 -14.03
N ASP A 53 -24.03 3.58 -13.89
CA ASP A 53 -24.51 4.13 -12.60
C ASP A 53 -24.65 3.07 -11.49
N LYS A 54 -24.75 1.78 -11.84
CA LYS A 54 -24.82 0.67 -10.87
C LYS A 54 -23.47 0.43 -10.17
N LEU A 55 -22.41 0.93 -10.76
CA LEU A 55 -21.05 0.86 -10.21
C LEU A 55 -20.68 2.14 -9.44
N ASP A 56 -21.55 3.13 -9.36
CA ASP A 56 -21.26 4.34 -8.61
C ASP A 56 -20.97 4.04 -7.14
N LEU A 57 -19.93 4.71 -6.63
CA LEU A 57 -19.51 4.65 -5.24
C LEU A 57 -19.74 6.00 -4.56
N LYS A 58 -19.74 6.05 -3.22
CA LYS A 58 -19.98 7.29 -2.49
C LYS A 58 -18.70 8.01 -2.09
N ASN A 59 -17.70 7.25 -1.67
CA ASN A 59 -16.59 7.77 -0.89
C ASN A 59 -15.29 8.04 -1.67
N PRO A 60 -14.97 7.40 -2.82
CA PRO A 60 -13.63 7.45 -3.39
C PRO A 60 -13.07 8.85 -3.68
N THR A 61 -13.89 9.77 -4.20
CA THR A 61 -13.42 11.16 -4.42
C THR A 61 -13.21 11.91 -3.11
N ASN A 62 -14.06 11.70 -2.11
CA ASN A 62 -13.85 12.27 -0.78
C ASN A 62 -12.60 11.69 -0.11
N ASP A 63 -12.36 10.39 -0.25
CA ASP A 63 -11.19 9.70 0.26
C ASP A 63 -9.91 10.23 -0.40
N ALA A 64 -9.92 10.39 -1.72
CA ALA A 64 -8.81 10.97 -2.47
C ALA A 64 -8.52 12.41 -2.02
N ASN A 65 -9.54 13.22 -1.80
CA ASN A 65 -9.39 14.58 -1.28
C ASN A 65 -8.77 14.59 0.12
N LEU A 66 -9.27 13.76 1.06
CA LEU A 66 -8.76 13.67 2.42
C LEU A 66 -7.28 13.23 2.45
N ILE A 67 -6.91 12.24 1.65
CA ILE A 67 -5.53 11.75 1.55
C ILE A 67 -4.63 12.78 0.87
N SER A 68 -5.14 13.48 -0.17
CA SER A 68 -4.42 14.58 -0.81
C SER A 68 -4.04 15.67 0.18
N GLU A 69 -4.98 16.09 1.04
CA GLU A 69 -4.72 17.08 2.08
C GLU A 69 -3.72 16.56 3.13
N SER A 70 -3.77 15.28 3.48
CA SER A 70 -2.81 14.66 4.40
C SER A 70 -1.39 14.67 3.82
N PHE A 71 -1.22 14.32 2.55
CA PHE A 71 0.08 14.36 1.89
C PHE A 71 0.61 15.78 1.68
N LYS A 72 -0.25 16.75 1.38
CA LYS A 72 0.17 18.17 1.31
C LYS A 72 0.74 18.67 2.63
N LYS A 73 0.14 18.31 3.78
CA LYS A 73 0.66 18.64 5.13
C LYS A 73 2.00 17.97 5.44
N LEU A 74 2.35 16.92 4.71
CA LEU A 74 3.61 16.21 4.79
C LEU A 74 4.62 16.66 3.71
N ASP A 75 4.39 17.80 3.07
CA ASP A 75 5.23 18.41 2.04
C ASP A 75 5.41 17.54 0.78
N PHE A 76 4.38 16.77 0.40
CA PHE A 76 4.35 16.11 -0.90
C PHE A 76 3.92 17.07 -2.00
N ASN A 77 4.54 16.93 -3.17
CA ASN A 77 3.96 17.42 -4.41
C ASN A 77 2.81 16.47 -4.80
N VAL A 78 1.56 16.94 -4.69
CA VAL A 78 0.37 16.09 -4.86
C VAL A 78 -0.30 16.31 -6.20
N ILE A 79 -0.48 15.24 -6.96
CA ILE A 79 -1.27 15.17 -8.19
C ILE A 79 -2.58 14.45 -7.83
N LEU A 80 -3.67 15.22 -7.70
CA LEU A 80 -5.01 14.70 -7.44
C LEU A 80 -5.78 14.54 -8.76
N LYS A 81 -6.38 13.37 -8.95
CA LYS A 81 -7.22 13.04 -10.11
C LYS A 81 -8.49 12.33 -9.66
N GLU A 82 -9.58 12.60 -10.36
CA GLU A 82 -10.90 12.04 -10.07
C GLU A 82 -11.57 11.53 -11.33
N ASN A 83 -12.30 10.44 -11.21
CA ASN A 83 -13.16 9.87 -12.25
C ASN A 83 -12.42 9.68 -13.60
N LEU A 84 -11.33 8.92 -13.54
CA LEU A 84 -10.48 8.68 -14.70
C LEU A 84 -11.05 7.54 -15.56
N ASN A 85 -11.33 7.83 -16.83
CA ASN A 85 -11.54 6.83 -17.88
C ASN A 85 -10.20 6.14 -18.22
N GLN A 86 -10.24 5.07 -19.00
CA GLN A 86 -9.07 4.26 -19.34
C GLN A 86 -7.92 5.08 -19.94
N GLU A 87 -8.21 5.94 -20.92
CA GLU A 87 -7.21 6.74 -21.61
C GLU A 87 -6.47 7.67 -20.62
N LYS A 88 -7.22 8.52 -19.92
CA LYS A 88 -6.66 9.48 -18.95
C LYS A 88 -5.94 8.78 -17.78
N PHE A 89 -6.40 7.57 -17.41
CA PHE A 89 -5.76 6.82 -16.34
C PHE A 89 -4.38 6.32 -16.79
N LEU A 90 -4.26 5.83 -18.03
CA LEU A 90 -2.97 5.40 -18.58
C LEU A 90 -2.03 6.61 -18.72
N ASP A 91 -2.49 7.70 -19.29
CA ASP A 91 -1.71 8.93 -19.48
C ASP A 91 -1.13 9.42 -18.13
N ILE A 92 -1.94 9.47 -17.08
CA ILE A 92 -1.46 9.96 -15.79
C ILE A 92 -0.48 8.98 -15.09
N LEU A 93 -0.62 7.67 -15.32
CA LEU A 93 0.34 6.69 -14.80
C LEU A 93 1.70 6.82 -15.51
N GLU A 94 1.71 7.05 -16.82
CA GLU A 94 2.92 7.29 -17.60
C GLU A 94 3.58 8.61 -17.19
N ASP A 95 2.83 9.71 -17.15
CA ASP A 95 3.30 11.02 -16.67
C ASP A 95 3.88 10.93 -15.22
N PHE A 96 3.25 10.15 -14.37
CA PHE A 96 3.70 10.00 -13.00
C PHE A 96 4.99 9.19 -12.91
N LYS A 97 5.12 8.13 -13.75
CA LYS A 97 6.34 7.34 -13.84
C LYS A 97 7.55 8.19 -14.19
N GLU A 98 7.42 9.08 -15.19
CA GLU A 98 8.50 9.99 -15.59
C GLU A 98 8.85 11.00 -14.50
N LYS A 99 7.84 11.47 -13.75
CA LYS A 99 8.03 12.46 -12.67
C LYS A 99 8.64 11.87 -11.43
N GLN A 100 8.26 10.64 -11.05
CA GLN A 100 8.69 10.03 -9.77
C GLN A 100 10.22 9.92 -9.66
N ASP A 101 10.93 9.73 -10.79
CA ASP A 101 12.39 9.58 -10.79
C ASP A 101 13.14 10.87 -10.36
N GLN A 102 12.43 11.99 -10.25
CA GLN A 102 12.95 13.27 -9.75
C GLN A 102 12.79 13.42 -8.22
N TYR A 103 12.21 12.42 -7.54
CA TYR A 103 11.88 12.47 -6.13
C TYR A 103 12.50 11.28 -5.38
N ASP A 104 12.84 11.49 -4.10
CA ASP A 104 13.39 10.44 -3.24
C ASP A 104 12.33 9.39 -2.85
N PHE A 105 11.05 9.81 -2.82
CA PHE A 105 9.94 8.95 -2.41
C PHE A 105 8.65 9.28 -3.15
N SER A 106 7.96 8.26 -3.63
CA SER A 106 6.69 8.39 -4.31
C SER A 106 5.57 7.60 -3.63
N VAL A 107 4.34 8.11 -3.76
CA VAL A 107 3.13 7.41 -3.30
C VAL A 107 2.11 7.37 -4.42
N ILE A 108 1.46 6.22 -4.60
CA ILE A 108 0.26 6.08 -5.41
C ILE A 108 -0.87 5.64 -4.49
N TYR A 109 -1.91 6.45 -4.39
CA TYR A 109 -3.15 6.12 -3.68
C TYR A 109 -4.28 5.99 -4.69
N TYR A 110 -5.03 4.90 -4.61
CA TYR A 110 -6.22 4.68 -5.42
C TYR A 110 -7.39 4.29 -4.53
N ALA A 111 -8.52 4.99 -4.69
CA ALA A 111 -9.82 4.63 -4.15
C ALA A 111 -10.81 4.41 -5.29
N GLY A 112 -11.54 3.28 -5.28
CA GLY A 112 -12.47 2.91 -6.34
C GLY A 112 -12.71 1.42 -6.41
N HIS A 113 -13.28 0.94 -7.52
CA HIS A 113 -13.45 -0.48 -7.74
C HIS A 113 -12.15 -1.20 -8.08
N ALA A 114 -12.01 -2.40 -7.54
CA ALA A 114 -11.07 -3.39 -8.03
C ALA A 114 -11.77 -4.73 -8.19
N ILE A 115 -11.37 -5.51 -9.17
CA ILE A 115 -11.90 -6.85 -9.43
C ILE A 115 -10.78 -7.87 -9.54
N GLN A 116 -11.14 -9.14 -9.35
CA GLN A 116 -10.25 -10.27 -9.58
C GLN A 116 -10.77 -11.12 -10.74
N ASP A 117 -9.88 -11.56 -11.65
CA ASP A 117 -10.23 -12.50 -12.69
C ASP A 117 -10.22 -13.96 -12.16
N GLY A 118 -10.77 -14.90 -12.96
CA GLY A 118 -10.80 -16.34 -12.61
C GLY A 118 -9.41 -16.98 -12.44
N ASN A 119 -8.32 -16.28 -12.78
CA ASN A 119 -6.94 -16.72 -12.63
C ASN A 119 -6.25 -16.12 -11.40
N GLY A 120 -6.96 -15.35 -10.58
CA GLY A 120 -6.43 -14.69 -9.39
C GLY A 120 -5.67 -13.39 -9.67
N ASN A 121 -5.73 -12.81 -10.87
CA ASN A 121 -5.16 -11.50 -11.13
C ASN A 121 -6.13 -10.42 -10.64
N SER A 122 -5.60 -9.40 -9.97
CA SER A 122 -6.38 -8.25 -9.49
C SER A 122 -6.17 -7.04 -10.39
N TYR A 123 -7.23 -6.28 -10.61
CA TYR A 123 -7.27 -5.12 -11.49
C TYR A 123 -7.97 -3.97 -10.80
N ILE A 124 -7.41 -2.76 -10.87
CA ILE A 124 -8.13 -1.51 -10.58
C ILE A 124 -8.96 -1.11 -11.80
N LEU A 125 -10.09 -0.42 -11.58
CA LEU A 125 -11.03 -0.13 -12.67
C LEU A 125 -11.08 1.36 -13.01
N PRO A 126 -10.96 1.72 -14.31
CA PRO A 126 -11.32 3.04 -14.80
C PRO A 126 -12.85 3.22 -14.79
N VAL A 127 -13.33 4.47 -14.87
CA VAL A 127 -14.78 4.75 -14.77
C VAL A 127 -15.59 4.27 -15.99
N ASP A 128 -14.96 4.15 -17.15
CA ASP A 128 -15.55 3.64 -18.40
C ASP A 128 -15.44 2.11 -18.55
N PHE A 129 -15.20 1.41 -17.44
CA PHE A 129 -15.18 -0.05 -17.42
C PHE A 129 -16.57 -0.62 -17.69
N THR A 130 -16.70 -1.47 -18.72
CA THR A 130 -17.96 -2.11 -19.09
C THR A 130 -17.94 -3.62 -18.97
N ASP A 131 -16.82 -4.27 -19.30
CA ASP A 131 -16.71 -5.74 -19.19
C ASP A 131 -15.25 -6.21 -18.98
N LYS A 132 -15.12 -7.47 -18.52
CA LYS A 132 -13.82 -8.09 -18.25
C LYS A 132 -12.92 -8.28 -19.48
N LYS A 133 -13.43 -8.11 -20.70
CA LYS A 133 -12.61 -8.22 -21.92
C LYS A 133 -11.67 -7.02 -22.06
N GLN A 134 -12.10 -5.84 -21.60
CA GLN A 134 -11.25 -4.64 -21.58
C GLN A 134 -9.97 -4.84 -20.75
N LEU A 135 -10.00 -5.68 -19.71
CA LEU A 135 -8.85 -5.93 -18.84
C LEU A 135 -7.70 -6.67 -19.52
N LYS A 136 -7.98 -7.40 -20.63
CA LYS A 136 -6.96 -8.15 -21.36
C LYS A 136 -5.97 -7.22 -22.08
N ASP A 137 -6.44 -6.07 -22.51
CA ASP A 137 -5.67 -5.10 -23.30
C ASP A 137 -5.02 -4.02 -22.44
N ALA A 138 -5.54 -3.81 -21.22
CA ALA A 138 -5.08 -2.77 -20.31
C ALA A 138 -4.03 -3.29 -19.31
N ARG A 139 -2.78 -3.39 -19.77
CA ARG A 139 -1.66 -3.98 -18.98
C ARG A 139 -1.47 -3.31 -17.62
N LEU A 140 -1.59 -1.98 -17.53
CA LEU A 140 -1.32 -1.22 -16.31
C LEU A 140 -2.47 -1.28 -15.28
N PHE A 141 -3.66 -1.75 -15.63
CA PHE A 141 -4.73 -1.97 -14.65
C PHE A 141 -4.56 -3.25 -13.83
N ASN A 142 -3.78 -4.20 -14.33
CA ASN A 142 -3.37 -5.36 -13.54
C ASN A 142 -2.37 -4.91 -12.46
N ILE A 143 -2.73 -5.09 -11.19
CA ILE A 143 -1.95 -4.61 -10.05
C ILE A 143 -0.52 -5.16 -10.05
N SER A 144 -0.32 -6.43 -10.39
CA SER A 144 1.02 -7.01 -10.46
C SER A 144 1.89 -6.38 -11.56
N LYS A 145 1.29 -6.03 -12.70
CA LYS A 145 2.01 -5.34 -13.79
C LYS A 145 2.27 -3.88 -13.44
N LEU A 146 1.31 -3.24 -12.78
CA LEU A 146 1.46 -1.87 -12.29
C LEU A 146 2.60 -1.77 -11.27
N LEU A 147 2.68 -2.72 -10.33
CA LEU A 147 3.79 -2.78 -9.38
C LEU A 147 5.15 -2.91 -10.09
N ARG A 148 5.27 -3.82 -11.06
CA ARG A 148 6.52 -3.97 -11.84
C ARG A 148 6.89 -2.71 -12.59
N TYR A 149 5.90 -2.04 -13.18
CA TYR A 149 6.11 -0.80 -13.91
C TYR A 149 6.71 0.30 -13.04
N PHE A 150 6.26 0.40 -11.78
CA PHE A 150 6.79 1.37 -10.82
C PHE A 150 8.02 0.89 -10.04
N GLU A 151 8.24 -0.42 -9.93
CA GLU A 151 9.46 -0.99 -9.32
C GLU A 151 10.72 -0.71 -10.14
N ASP A 152 10.58 -0.58 -11.46
CA ASP A 152 11.67 -0.25 -12.38
C ASP A 152 12.07 1.23 -12.27
N SER A 153 12.35 1.66 -11.05
CA SER A 153 12.75 3.00 -10.64
C SER A 153 13.71 2.90 -9.46
N ASP A 154 14.67 3.81 -9.39
CA ASP A 154 15.64 3.87 -8.29
C ASP A 154 15.03 4.45 -7.01
N ASN A 155 13.83 5.04 -7.05
CA ASN A 155 13.17 5.59 -5.89
C ASN A 155 12.29 4.58 -5.15
N ASN A 156 12.06 4.86 -3.87
CA ASN A 156 11.13 4.08 -3.06
C ASN A 156 9.68 4.51 -3.35
N CYS A 157 8.80 3.54 -3.60
CA CYS A 157 7.37 3.79 -3.88
C CYS A 157 6.45 3.08 -2.87
N LEU A 158 5.39 3.75 -2.42
CA LEU A 158 4.30 3.16 -1.66
C LEU A 158 3.02 3.19 -2.50
N MET A 159 2.44 2.03 -2.77
CA MET A 159 1.13 1.92 -3.41
C MET A 159 0.08 1.55 -2.38
N ILE A 160 -0.98 2.34 -2.27
CA ILE A 160 -2.10 2.14 -1.35
C ILE A 160 -3.38 1.97 -2.16
N LEU A 161 -4.08 0.86 -1.97
CA LEU A 161 -5.31 0.53 -2.69
C LEU A 161 -6.47 0.42 -1.70
N ASP A 162 -7.32 1.45 -1.69
CA ASP A 162 -8.60 1.45 -0.97
C ASP A 162 -9.71 1.01 -1.92
N ALA A 163 -9.79 -0.30 -2.12
CA ALA A 163 -10.71 -0.91 -3.08
C ALA A 163 -11.19 -2.27 -2.59
N CYS A 164 -12.48 -2.55 -2.82
CA CYS A 164 -13.06 -3.87 -2.59
C CYS A 164 -12.46 -4.90 -3.54
N ARG A 165 -12.35 -6.15 -3.08
CA ARG A 165 -11.83 -7.28 -3.85
C ARG A 165 -12.86 -8.39 -4.01
N ASN A 166 -14.12 -8.01 -4.18
CA ASN A 166 -15.23 -8.95 -4.32
C ASN A 166 -15.54 -9.23 -5.79
N ASP A 167 -15.11 -10.38 -6.23
CA ASP A 167 -15.75 -11.09 -7.33
C ASP A 167 -15.99 -12.52 -6.86
N GLY A 168 -17.22 -12.88 -6.59
CA GLY A 168 -17.74 -14.15 -6.06
C GLY A 168 -17.13 -15.49 -6.48
N ASN A 169 -15.99 -15.50 -7.15
CA ASN A 169 -15.16 -16.67 -7.47
C ASN A 169 -13.75 -16.47 -6.91
N VAL A 170 -13.56 -16.91 -5.69
CA VAL A 170 -12.29 -16.85 -4.96
C VAL A 170 -11.36 -17.93 -5.50
N GLY A 171 -10.56 -17.57 -6.51
CA GLY A 171 -9.27 -18.24 -6.72
C GLY A 171 -8.30 -17.77 -5.66
N LEU A 172 -7.42 -18.64 -5.15
CA LEU A 172 -6.30 -18.22 -4.28
C LEU A 172 -5.53 -17.10 -4.99
N PRO A 173 -5.16 -16.01 -4.27
CA PRO A 173 -4.38 -14.94 -4.88
C PRO A 173 -3.10 -15.52 -5.44
N LYS A 174 -2.79 -15.21 -6.70
CA LYS A 174 -1.44 -15.43 -7.17
C LYS A 174 -0.51 -14.60 -6.30
N PRO A 175 0.60 -15.16 -5.79
CA PRO A 175 1.58 -14.37 -5.08
C PRO A 175 1.93 -13.17 -5.96
N LEU A 176 1.79 -12.00 -5.39
CA LEU A 176 2.32 -10.79 -5.98
C LEU A 176 3.81 -11.03 -6.12
N ILE A 177 4.33 -10.90 -7.31
CA ILE A 177 5.73 -10.87 -7.72
C ILE A 177 6.71 -11.32 -6.63
N GLU A 178 7.70 -12.12 -7.01
CA GLU A 178 8.87 -12.41 -6.17
C GLU A 178 9.46 -11.09 -5.67
N ASP A 179 9.27 -10.77 -4.39
CA ASP A 179 9.79 -9.66 -3.59
C ASP A 179 10.13 -8.36 -4.35
N PRO A 180 9.16 -7.45 -4.56
CA PRO A 180 9.47 -6.11 -5.07
C PRO A 180 10.42 -5.41 -4.10
N LYS A 181 11.57 -4.94 -4.58
CA LYS A 181 12.64 -4.38 -3.73
C LYS A 181 12.32 -2.97 -3.24
N ASN A 182 11.85 -2.11 -4.14
CA ASN A 182 11.67 -0.67 -3.91
C ASN A 182 10.20 -0.25 -3.83
N ILE A 183 9.25 -1.18 -3.95
CA ILE A 183 7.83 -0.86 -3.87
C ILE A 183 7.15 -1.60 -2.73
N LYS A 184 6.32 -0.88 -2.01
CA LYS A 184 5.48 -1.37 -0.92
C LYS A 184 4.02 -1.29 -1.35
N LEU A 185 3.25 -2.33 -1.04
CA LEU A 185 1.84 -2.38 -1.38
C LEU A 185 0.99 -2.54 -0.12
N ALA A 186 0.00 -1.65 0.04
CA ALA A 186 -0.99 -1.72 1.11
C ALA A 186 -2.40 -1.80 0.52
N TYR A 187 -3.24 -2.60 1.15
CA TYR A 187 -4.63 -2.78 0.80
C TYR A 187 -5.54 -2.46 2.00
N SER A 188 -6.64 -1.80 1.74
CA SER A 188 -7.65 -1.50 2.77
C SER A 188 -8.37 -2.73 3.30
N THR A 189 -8.36 -3.85 2.56
CA THR A 189 -8.98 -5.11 2.98
C THR A 189 -8.24 -6.32 2.42
N SER A 190 -8.34 -7.46 3.11
CA SER A 190 -7.81 -8.74 2.65
C SER A 190 -8.64 -9.31 1.51
N PHE A 191 -8.10 -10.35 0.84
CA PHE A 191 -8.78 -11.06 -0.25
C PHE A 191 -10.14 -11.61 0.17
N GLY A 192 -11.14 -11.45 -0.70
CA GLY A 192 -12.50 -11.99 -0.50
C GLY A 192 -13.37 -11.21 0.48
N ASN A 193 -12.87 -10.11 1.03
CA ASN A 193 -13.62 -9.24 1.93
C ASN A 193 -13.98 -7.91 1.27
N THR A 194 -15.12 -7.35 1.67
CA THR A 194 -15.56 -6.01 1.28
C THR A 194 -14.87 -4.99 2.19
N ALA A 195 -14.31 -3.93 1.60
CA ALA A 195 -14.04 -2.73 2.37
C ALA A 195 -15.39 -2.19 2.87
N SER A 196 -15.47 -1.80 4.12
CA SER A 196 -16.69 -1.20 4.67
C SER A 196 -16.85 0.19 4.06
N ASP A 197 -17.68 0.27 3.02
CA ASP A 197 -18.20 1.53 2.55
C ASP A 197 -19.23 1.98 3.60
N ASN A 198 -18.77 2.76 4.58
CA ASN A 198 -19.66 3.25 5.63
C ASN A 198 -20.56 4.32 4.99
N ALA A 199 -21.72 3.87 4.48
CA ALA A 199 -22.68 4.70 3.75
C ALA A 199 -23.18 5.94 4.52
N THR A 200 -22.83 6.06 5.80
CA THR A 200 -23.22 7.17 6.68
C THR A 200 -22.11 8.19 6.88
N LEU A 201 -20.84 7.86 6.57
CA LEU A 201 -19.70 8.77 6.70
C LEU A 201 -19.23 9.24 5.32
N PRO A 202 -18.64 10.45 5.24
CA PRO A 202 -18.16 11.00 3.97
C PRO A 202 -16.94 10.25 3.41
N ASN A 203 -16.23 9.51 4.26
CA ASN A 203 -15.02 8.78 3.91
C ASN A 203 -15.10 7.32 4.33
N SER A 204 -14.34 6.45 3.67
CA SER A 204 -14.11 5.08 4.10
C SER A 204 -13.46 5.05 5.49
N LEU A 205 -13.70 3.99 6.25
CA LEU A 205 -13.08 3.82 7.56
C LEU A 205 -11.56 3.72 7.44
N TYR A 206 -11.08 2.94 6.46
CA TYR A 206 -9.65 2.77 6.23
C TYR A 206 -8.97 4.11 5.96
N THR A 207 -9.49 4.89 5.02
CA THR A 207 -8.93 6.19 4.66
C THR A 207 -9.00 7.21 5.80
N SER A 208 -10.08 7.22 6.59
CA SER A 208 -10.21 8.09 7.77
C SER A 208 -9.13 7.80 8.80
N ILE A 209 -8.88 6.52 9.09
CA ILE A 209 -7.83 6.09 10.03
C ILE A 209 -6.44 6.34 9.44
N LEU A 210 -6.21 5.99 8.17
CA LEU A 210 -4.94 6.24 7.49
C LEU A 210 -4.57 7.73 7.51
N SER A 211 -5.50 8.61 7.18
CA SER A 211 -5.30 10.07 7.26
C SER A 211 -4.90 10.51 8.67
N THR A 212 -5.52 9.93 9.70
CA THR A 212 -5.17 10.22 11.09
C THR A 212 -3.74 9.77 11.40
N MET A 213 -3.35 8.56 11.01
CA MET A 213 -2.01 8.02 11.24
C MET A 213 -0.93 8.76 10.48
N LEU A 214 -1.21 9.22 9.25
CA LEU A 214 -0.31 10.08 8.47
C LEU A 214 0.02 11.40 9.17
N ASN A 215 -0.90 11.92 9.99
CA ASN A 215 -0.70 13.18 10.72
C ASN A 215 0.00 13.00 12.09
N VAL A 216 0.37 11.77 12.48
CA VAL A 216 1.13 11.50 13.71
C VAL A 216 2.63 11.62 13.44
N ASP A 217 3.29 12.56 14.10
CA ASP A 217 4.73 12.81 13.92
C ASP A 217 5.58 11.62 14.38
N GLY A 218 6.66 11.37 13.67
CA GLY A 218 7.68 10.38 14.05
C GLY A 218 7.31 8.91 13.78
N LEU A 219 6.17 8.64 13.14
CA LEU A 219 5.85 7.29 12.68
C LEU A 219 6.57 6.95 11.38
N THR A 220 7.08 5.73 11.28
CA THR A 220 7.53 5.17 10.01
C THR A 220 6.32 4.75 9.18
N ILE A 221 6.50 4.58 7.86
CA ILE A 221 5.45 4.03 6.98
C ILE A 221 4.93 2.70 7.50
N THR A 222 5.82 1.83 7.99
CA THR A 222 5.41 0.56 8.61
C THR A 222 4.48 0.80 9.80
N ASN A 223 4.85 1.70 10.72
CA ASN A 223 4.00 2.00 11.88
C ASN A 223 2.66 2.63 11.48
N ILE A 224 2.64 3.48 10.46
CA ILE A 224 1.41 4.08 9.93
C ILE A 224 0.48 2.97 9.42
N LEU A 225 0.98 2.07 8.59
CA LEU A 225 0.18 0.99 8.01
C LEU A 225 -0.26 -0.04 9.05
N ASP A 226 0.62 -0.45 9.98
CA ASP A 226 0.31 -1.40 11.06
C ASP A 226 -0.77 -0.83 12.00
N ASN A 227 -0.64 0.42 12.41
CA ASN A 227 -1.62 1.07 13.27
C ASN A 227 -2.95 1.26 12.53
N THR A 228 -2.91 1.66 11.25
CA THR A 228 -4.13 1.75 10.43
C THR A 228 -4.84 0.41 10.37
N ALA A 229 -4.14 -0.67 10.06
CA ALA A 229 -4.70 -2.02 10.00
C ALA A 229 -5.30 -2.44 11.34
N LYS A 230 -4.59 -2.19 12.45
CA LYS A 230 -5.03 -2.54 13.80
C LYS A 230 -6.32 -1.80 14.19
N PHE A 231 -6.41 -0.49 13.93
CA PHE A 231 -7.61 0.28 14.26
C PHE A 231 -8.81 -0.12 13.39
N VAL A 232 -8.61 -0.33 12.08
CA VAL A 232 -9.66 -0.85 11.20
C VAL A 232 -10.17 -2.21 11.67
N LEU A 233 -9.26 -3.12 12.05
CA LEU A 233 -9.61 -4.44 12.57
C LEU A 233 -10.50 -4.36 13.81
N ILE A 234 -10.13 -3.49 14.77
CA ILE A 234 -10.89 -3.28 16.02
C ILE A 234 -12.27 -2.70 15.72
N ASP A 235 -12.34 -1.61 14.95
CA ASP A 235 -13.59 -0.89 14.68
C ASP A 235 -14.60 -1.71 13.89
N THR A 236 -14.10 -2.56 12.98
CA THR A 236 -14.95 -3.45 12.18
C THR A 236 -15.24 -4.78 12.86
N LYS A 237 -14.72 -5.02 14.08
CA LYS A 237 -14.82 -6.31 14.78
C LYS A 237 -14.34 -7.46 13.88
N GLU A 238 -13.15 -7.28 13.32
CA GLU A 238 -12.45 -8.24 12.46
C GLU A 238 -13.12 -8.51 11.10
N LYS A 239 -14.11 -7.70 10.68
CA LYS A 239 -14.77 -7.86 9.40
C LYS A 239 -13.96 -7.31 8.22
N GLN A 240 -13.16 -6.26 8.46
CA GLN A 240 -12.24 -5.71 7.48
C GLN A 240 -10.80 -5.90 7.99
N ILE A 241 -9.97 -6.55 7.18
CA ILE A 241 -8.60 -6.92 7.56
C ILE A 241 -7.64 -6.28 6.53
N PRO A 242 -7.15 -5.06 6.80
CA PRO A 242 -6.14 -4.47 5.94
C PRO A 242 -4.87 -5.31 5.93
N THR A 243 -4.22 -5.36 4.77
CA THR A 243 -2.98 -6.11 4.60
C THR A 243 -1.95 -5.26 3.86
N HIS A 244 -0.67 -5.50 4.13
CA HIS A 244 0.39 -4.84 3.40
C HIS A 244 1.57 -5.78 3.19
N TYR A 245 2.27 -5.58 2.09
CA TYR A 245 3.41 -6.36 1.65
C TYR A 245 4.61 -5.44 1.53
N PHE A 246 5.75 -5.85 2.06
CA PHE A 246 6.92 -4.97 2.14
C PHE A 246 8.03 -5.41 1.21
N GLY A 247 8.46 -4.51 0.33
CA GLY A 247 9.79 -4.53 -0.24
C GLY A 247 10.84 -4.18 0.84
N VAL A 248 12.00 -4.79 0.77
CA VAL A 248 13.02 -4.76 1.85
C VAL A 248 13.54 -3.34 2.14
N HIS A 249 13.48 -2.41 1.17
CA HIS A 249 14.08 -1.08 1.28
C HIS A 249 13.15 0.04 1.80
N VAL A 250 11.85 -0.21 1.95
CA VAL A 250 10.86 0.83 2.31
C VAL A 250 10.45 0.80 3.80
N THR A 251 11.11 -0.01 4.64
CA THR A 251 10.60 -0.33 5.99
C THR A 251 10.71 0.82 7.00
N ASN A 252 11.72 1.66 6.92
CA ASN A 252 12.04 2.65 7.96
C ASN A 252 11.88 4.11 7.51
N ILE A 253 11.16 4.34 6.40
CA ILE A 253 10.91 5.70 5.92
C ILE A 253 9.96 6.41 6.88
N GLN A 254 10.38 7.57 7.38
CA GLN A 254 9.54 8.54 8.10
C GLN A 254 9.12 9.64 7.14
N LEU A 255 7.84 9.98 7.13
CA LEU A 255 7.34 11.05 6.24
C LEU A 255 7.58 12.45 6.83
N LYS A 256 7.77 12.54 8.16
CA LYS A 256 8.05 13.78 8.88
C LYS A 256 8.93 13.48 10.10
N ASN A 257 9.93 14.30 10.32
CA ASN A 257 10.73 14.26 11.54
C ASN A 257 9.90 14.71 12.75
N LYS A 258 10.32 14.25 13.93
CA LYS A 258 9.75 14.74 15.20
C LYS A 258 10.05 16.21 15.40
#